data_1e571b360a90ea4770e34a30eebab7e4
#
_entry.id   1e571b360a90ea4770e34a30eebab7e4
#
_cell.length_a   1.000
_cell.length_b   1.000
_cell.length_c   1.000
_cell.angle_alpha   90.00
_cell.angle_beta   90.00
_cell.angle_gamma   90.00
#
_symmetry.space_group_name_H-M   'P 1'
#
loop_
_entity.id
_entity.type
_entity.pdbx_description
1 polymer ?
#
loop_
_entity_poly.entity_id
_entity_poly.type
_entity_poly.pdbx_seq_one_letter_code
_entity_poly.pdbx_strand_id
1 'polypeptide(L)'
;MTSPIEKTLALLDLEKIDKNVFSWQGENFGWHRIYGGQVMAQSLIAAYQTIEKKHFAHSFHSYFLRPGLLEESILFDVDSIRDGKSFTTRRVRAIQNGEAIFACSISFQKDEKGFEHQIDDTFNDVPKPNDLPSDWDLRKDAIDKMKSQRPKSSFLREQEIEMRSVQHVDYANPEKIDPVKDIWMRPNGEIPKDLEINQALLL
;
A
#
# COMPACT_ATOMS: atom_id res chain seq x y z
N MET A 1 -5.94 -14.07 18.08
CA MET A 1 -5.41 -14.16 16.70
C MET A 1 -5.20 -12.74 16.23
N THR A 2 -4.03 -12.42 15.72
CA THR A 2 -3.73 -11.12 15.11
C THR A 2 -4.60 -10.92 13.87
N SER A 3 -5.20 -9.74 13.70
CA SER A 3 -5.99 -9.43 12.50
C SER A 3 -5.08 -9.40 11.26
N PRO A 4 -5.59 -9.64 10.05
CA PRO A 4 -4.78 -9.59 8.84
C PRO A 4 -4.01 -8.27 8.68
N ILE A 5 -4.65 -7.13 8.99
CA ILE A 5 -4.04 -5.81 8.86
C ILE A 5 -2.90 -5.56 9.86
N GLU A 6 -2.93 -6.18 11.05
CA GLU A 6 -1.86 -6.01 12.04
C GLU A 6 -0.50 -6.46 11.51
N LYS A 7 -0.47 -7.49 10.67
CA LYS A 7 0.76 -7.94 10.01
C LYS A 7 1.31 -6.88 9.06
N THR A 8 0.43 -6.24 8.29
CA THR A 8 0.83 -5.16 7.39
C THR A 8 1.31 -3.92 8.17
N LEU A 9 0.65 -3.60 9.28
CA LEU A 9 1.10 -2.51 10.15
C LEU A 9 2.48 -2.78 10.75
N ALA A 10 2.77 -4.02 11.12
CA ALA A 10 4.10 -4.41 11.61
C ALA A 10 5.21 -4.25 10.56
N LEU A 11 4.89 -4.38 9.26
CA LEU A 11 5.86 -4.11 8.18
C LEU A 11 6.26 -2.63 8.08
N LEU A 12 5.43 -1.72 8.61
CA LEU A 12 5.68 -0.28 8.59
C LEU A 12 6.53 0.19 9.78
N ASP A 13 6.80 -0.67 10.74
CA ASP A 13 7.69 -0.38 11.87
C ASP A 13 9.14 -0.51 11.43
N LEU A 14 9.78 0.62 11.15
CA LEU A 14 11.14 0.69 10.67
C LEU A 14 12.11 0.97 11.84
N GLU A 15 13.18 0.21 11.92
CA GLU A 15 14.27 0.49 12.84
C GLU A 15 15.06 1.71 12.34
N LYS A 16 15.25 2.70 13.21
CA LYS A 16 16.09 3.86 12.90
C LYS A 16 17.54 3.52 13.15
N ILE A 17 18.34 3.51 12.09
CA ILE A 17 19.79 3.21 12.15
C ILE A 17 20.60 4.48 12.34
N ASP A 18 20.22 5.57 11.66
CA ASP A 18 20.90 6.87 11.77
C ASP A 18 19.89 8.01 11.50
N LYS A 19 20.35 9.24 11.48
CA LYS A 19 19.52 10.46 11.34
C LYS A 19 18.48 10.37 10.21
N ASN A 20 18.88 9.89 9.05
CA ASN A 20 18.04 9.77 7.85
C ASN A 20 18.13 8.36 7.24
N VAL A 21 18.48 7.36 8.04
CA VAL A 21 18.66 5.98 7.59
C VAL A 21 17.81 5.07 8.45
N PHE A 22 17.00 4.28 7.79
CA PHE A 22 16.08 3.33 8.44
C PHE A 22 16.28 1.94 7.85
N SER A 23 15.92 0.93 8.59
CA SER A 23 16.03 -0.46 8.18
C SER A 23 14.73 -1.21 8.45
N TRP A 24 14.43 -2.14 7.58
CA TRP A 24 13.46 -3.19 7.83
C TRP A 24 14.15 -4.55 7.65
N GLN A 25 13.98 -5.43 8.65
CA GLN A 25 14.51 -6.77 8.58
C GLN A 25 13.56 -7.67 7.80
N GLY A 26 14.04 -8.31 6.77
CA GLY A 26 13.28 -9.21 5.92
C GLY A 26 12.65 -10.37 6.69
N GLU A 27 11.43 -10.73 6.34
CA GLU A 27 10.74 -11.92 6.82
C GLU A 27 10.27 -12.76 5.63
N ASN A 28 10.45 -14.08 5.72
CA ASN A 28 10.01 -14.98 4.66
C ASN A 28 8.52 -15.32 4.83
N PHE A 29 7.67 -14.68 4.06
CA PHE A 29 6.23 -14.94 4.01
C PHE A 29 5.83 -16.00 2.97
N GLY A 30 6.79 -16.76 2.42
CA GLY A 30 6.54 -17.77 1.39
C GLY A 30 6.37 -17.21 -0.03
N TRP A 31 6.75 -15.97 -0.27
CA TRP A 31 6.84 -15.35 -1.59
C TRP A 31 8.29 -15.34 -2.08
N HIS A 32 8.49 -15.23 -3.39
CA HIS A 32 9.86 -15.16 -3.95
C HIS A 32 10.41 -13.74 -4.02
N ARG A 33 9.56 -12.72 -3.86
CA ARG A 33 9.94 -11.31 -4.02
C ARG A 33 9.11 -10.44 -3.08
N ILE A 34 9.67 -9.32 -2.68
CA ILE A 34 8.97 -8.31 -1.90
C ILE A 34 7.85 -7.69 -2.76
N TYR A 35 6.69 -7.50 -2.15
CA TYR A 35 5.59 -6.78 -2.77
C TYR A 35 5.96 -5.31 -2.97
N GLY A 36 5.69 -4.76 -4.17
CA GLY A 36 6.08 -3.39 -4.49
C GLY A 36 5.44 -2.34 -3.59
N GLY A 37 4.15 -2.50 -3.27
CA GLY A 37 3.45 -1.61 -2.34
C GLY A 37 4.07 -1.57 -0.94
N GLN A 38 4.63 -2.69 -0.44
CA GLN A 38 5.36 -2.71 0.82
C GLN A 38 6.58 -1.77 0.78
N VAL A 39 7.40 -1.85 -0.27
CA VAL A 39 8.59 -0.99 -0.40
C VAL A 39 8.20 0.49 -0.56
N MET A 40 7.10 0.76 -1.29
CA MET A 40 6.55 2.12 -1.43
C MET A 40 6.10 2.66 -0.08
N ALA A 41 5.28 1.90 0.66
CA ALA A 41 4.75 2.28 1.96
C ALA A 41 5.88 2.50 2.99
N GLN A 42 6.84 1.59 3.07
CA GLN A 42 8.01 1.71 3.94
C GLN A 42 8.86 2.94 3.58
N SER A 43 9.05 3.24 2.29
CA SER A 43 9.75 4.46 1.86
C SER A 43 9.02 5.73 2.26
N LEU A 44 7.67 5.73 2.19
CA LEU A 44 6.87 6.85 2.67
C LEU A 44 7.00 7.04 4.18
N ILE A 45 6.92 5.96 4.96
CA ILE A 45 7.12 6.02 6.42
C ILE A 45 8.52 6.51 6.78
N ALA A 46 9.57 6.00 6.11
CA ALA A 46 10.93 6.49 6.31
C ALA A 46 11.06 8.00 6.06
N ALA A 47 10.42 8.51 4.99
CA ALA A 47 10.40 9.93 4.69
C ALA A 47 9.66 10.74 5.77
N TYR A 48 8.49 10.25 6.24
CA TYR A 48 7.72 10.89 7.32
C TYR A 48 8.52 11.02 8.61
N GLN A 49 9.37 10.07 8.95
CA GLN A 49 10.22 10.14 10.15
C GLN A 49 11.30 11.22 10.08
N THR A 50 11.48 11.88 8.94
CA THR A 50 12.48 12.96 8.74
C THR A 50 11.88 14.34 8.61
N ILE A 51 10.55 14.49 8.67
CA ILE A 51 9.84 15.76 8.48
C ILE A 51 9.09 16.19 9.75
N GLU A 52 8.64 17.44 9.78
CA GLU A 52 7.75 17.92 10.84
C GLU A 52 6.35 17.33 10.69
N LYS A 53 5.72 16.86 11.78
CA LYS A 53 4.40 16.21 11.82
C LYS A 53 3.23 17.02 11.23
N LYS A 54 3.40 18.33 11.05
CA LYS A 54 2.39 19.21 10.43
C LYS A 54 2.34 19.14 8.90
N HIS A 55 3.27 18.42 8.27
CA HIS A 55 3.30 18.22 6.83
C HIS A 55 2.74 16.85 6.48
N PHE A 56 2.05 16.76 5.34
CA PHE A 56 1.51 15.50 4.81
C PHE A 56 1.92 15.33 3.34
N ALA A 57 2.09 14.08 2.92
CA ALA A 57 2.45 13.75 1.55
C ALA A 57 1.29 14.10 0.61
N HIS A 58 1.59 14.82 -0.47
CA HIS A 58 0.60 15.15 -1.52
C HIS A 58 1.05 14.68 -2.91
N SER A 59 2.31 14.26 -3.05
CA SER A 59 2.85 13.77 -4.31
C SER A 59 3.91 12.71 -4.04
N PHE A 60 3.81 11.60 -4.76
CA PHE A 60 4.74 10.47 -4.69
C PHE A 60 5.04 9.99 -6.12
N HIS A 61 6.32 10.03 -6.50
CA HIS A 61 6.79 9.54 -7.78
C HIS A 61 7.94 8.55 -7.58
N SER A 62 7.89 7.40 -8.25
CA SER A 62 8.83 6.32 -7.96
C SER A 62 9.23 5.48 -9.17
N TYR A 63 10.33 4.76 -9.02
CA TYR A 63 10.83 3.76 -9.95
C TYR A 63 11.20 2.47 -9.22
N PHE A 64 10.68 1.35 -9.68
CA PHE A 64 11.19 0.03 -9.35
C PHE A 64 12.39 -0.27 -10.24
N LEU A 65 13.53 -0.50 -9.62
CA LEU A 65 14.80 -0.63 -10.32
C LEU A 65 15.25 -2.10 -10.43
N ARG A 66 15.04 -2.87 -9.35
CA ARG A 66 15.40 -4.28 -9.26
C ARG A 66 14.39 -5.05 -8.40
N PRO A 67 14.29 -6.39 -8.57
CA PRO A 67 13.51 -7.21 -7.66
C PRO A 67 14.07 -7.17 -6.25
N GLY A 68 13.23 -6.96 -5.24
CA GLY A 68 13.61 -7.07 -3.84
C GLY A 68 13.52 -8.52 -3.35
N LEU A 69 14.48 -8.96 -2.52
CA LEU A 69 14.57 -10.28 -1.92
C LEU A 69 13.99 -10.25 -0.50
N LEU A 70 13.11 -11.20 -0.17
CA LEU A 70 12.40 -11.24 1.13
C LEU A 70 13.30 -11.51 2.33
N GLU A 71 14.35 -12.31 2.14
CA GLU A 71 15.24 -12.73 3.23
C GLU A 71 16.33 -11.68 3.54
N GLU A 72 16.41 -10.65 2.72
CA GLU A 72 17.43 -9.61 2.85
C GLU A 72 16.81 -8.34 3.47
N SER A 73 17.56 -7.72 4.37
CA SER A 73 17.18 -6.42 4.95
C SER A 73 17.08 -5.35 3.87
N ILE A 74 16.15 -4.42 4.04
CA ILE A 74 16.08 -3.21 3.22
C ILE A 74 16.59 -2.04 4.05
N LEU A 75 17.53 -1.29 3.50
CA LEU A 75 17.96 -0.01 4.02
C LEU A 75 17.27 1.11 3.25
N PHE A 76 16.60 2.01 3.97
CA PHE A 76 15.96 3.21 3.43
C PHE A 76 16.83 4.41 3.73
N ASP A 77 17.48 4.94 2.70
CA ASP A 77 18.34 6.13 2.77
C ASP A 77 17.53 7.35 2.30
N VAL A 78 17.28 8.29 3.21
CA VAL A 78 16.42 9.45 2.99
C VAL A 78 17.29 10.70 2.78
N ASP A 79 17.24 11.24 1.57
CA ASP A 79 17.88 12.50 1.23
C ASP A 79 16.93 13.68 1.46
N SER A 80 17.30 14.61 2.32
CA SER A 80 16.56 15.84 2.63
C SER A 80 16.80 16.90 1.56
N ILE A 81 16.10 16.80 0.43
CA ILE A 81 16.28 17.70 -0.72
C ILE A 81 15.95 19.15 -0.36
N ARG A 82 14.83 19.34 0.37
CA ARG A 82 14.37 20.67 0.74
C ARG A 82 13.55 20.64 2.02
N ASP A 83 13.81 21.58 2.90
CA ASP A 83 12.95 21.93 4.03
C ASP A 83 12.46 23.36 3.86
N GLY A 84 11.21 23.53 3.44
CA GLY A 84 10.58 24.82 3.24
C GLY A 84 9.47 25.06 4.28
N LYS A 85 8.97 26.29 4.32
CA LYS A 85 7.92 26.69 5.27
C LYS A 85 6.58 26.02 4.98
N SER A 86 6.18 25.89 3.69
CA SER A 86 4.93 25.28 3.25
C SER A 86 5.15 23.92 2.59
N PHE A 87 6.31 23.71 1.95
CA PHE A 87 6.63 22.46 1.22
C PHE A 87 7.96 21.89 1.67
N THR A 88 8.00 20.59 1.82
CA THR A 88 9.20 19.79 2.14
C THR A 88 9.34 18.68 1.10
N THR A 89 10.56 18.38 0.66
CA THR A 89 10.82 17.35 -0.34
C THR A 89 11.84 16.35 0.18
N ARG A 90 11.54 15.07 0.02
CA ARG A 90 12.43 13.94 0.35
C ARG A 90 12.63 13.08 -0.89
N ARG A 91 13.86 12.56 -1.04
CA ARG A 91 14.16 11.44 -1.92
C ARG A 91 14.51 10.24 -1.06
N VAL A 92 13.94 9.08 -1.38
CA VAL A 92 14.27 7.85 -0.67
C VAL A 92 14.82 6.84 -1.66
N ARG A 93 15.89 6.14 -1.26
CA ARG A 93 16.40 4.96 -1.93
C ARG A 93 16.22 3.76 -1.01
N ALA A 94 15.53 2.73 -1.48
CA ALA A 94 15.51 1.43 -0.83
C ALA A 94 16.66 0.58 -1.40
N ILE A 95 17.52 0.09 -0.53
CA ILE A 95 18.80 -0.54 -0.88
C ILE A 95 18.85 -1.93 -0.29
N GLN A 96 19.24 -2.92 -1.10
CA GLN A 96 19.64 -4.26 -0.66
C GLN A 96 21.01 -4.61 -1.23
N ASN A 97 21.87 -5.24 -0.44
CA ASN A 97 23.21 -5.68 -0.88
C ASN A 97 24.02 -4.58 -1.58
N GLY A 98 23.88 -3.32 -1.13
CA GLY A 98 24.58 -2.15 -1.69
C GLY A 98 23.96 -1.60 -2.99
N GLU A 99 22.91 -2.21 -3.54
CA GLU A 99 22.24 -1.76 -4.75
C GLU A 99 20.82 -1.23 -4.49
N ALA A 100 20.47 -0.10 -5.13
CA ALA A 100 19.12 0.42 -5.06
C ALA A 100 18.14 -0.51 -5.81
N ILE A 101 17.14 -1.03 -5.08
CA ILE A 101 16.04 -1.81 -5.64
C ILE A 101 14.84 -0.93 -6.01
N PHE A 102 14.73 0.22 -5.34
CA PHE A 102 13.64 1.19 -5.54
C PHE A 102 14.13 2.59 -5.21
N ALA A 103 13.58 3.61 -5.87
CA ALA A 103 13.81 5.01 -5.57
C ALA A 103 12.53 5.82 -5.75
N CYS A 104 12.31 6.79 -4.86
CA CYS A 104 11.18 7.72 -4.99
C CYS A 104 11.54 9.14 -4.61
N SER A 105 10.73 10.08 -5.09
CA SER A 105 10.68 11.48 -4.65
C SER A 105 9.29 11.77 -4.12
N ILE A 106 9.24 12.37 -2.93
CA ILE A 106 8.01 12.63 -2.20
C ILE A 106 7.97 14.12 -1.86
N SER A 107 6.87 14.77 -2.19
CA SER A 107 6.59 16.13 -1.77
C SER A 107 5.55 16.14 -0.67
N PHE A 108 5.84 16.90 0.37
CA PHE A 108 4.99 17.11 1.53
C PHE A 108 4.56 18.55 1.58
N GLN A 109 3.34 18.81 1.99
CA GLN A 109 2.82 20.14 2.20
C GLN A 109 2.23 20.31 3.59
N LYS A 110 2.17 21.53 4.04
CA LYS A 110 1.42 21.93 5.23
C LYS A 110 -0.04 22.09 4.87
N ASP A 111 -0.95 21.78 5.81
CA ASP A 111 -2.35 22.07 5.64
C ASP A 111 -2.58 23.59 5.66
N GLU A 112 -3.02 24.15 4.55
CA GLU A 112 -3.28 25.58 4.36
C GLU A 112 -4.62 25.76 3.68
N LYS A 113 -5.40 26.74 4.13
CA LYS A 113 -6.69 27.07 3.50
C LYS A 113 -6.46 27.59 2.07
N GLY A 114 -7.26 27.12 1.15
CA GLY A 114 -7.21 27.50 -0.26
C GLY A 114 -8.57 27.48 -0.93
N PHE A 115 -8.59 27.57 -2.26
CA PHE A 115 -9.80 27.36 -3.04
C PHE A 115 -10.12 25.86 -3.08
N GLU A 116 -11.40 25.54 -2.87
CA GLU A 116 -11.90 24.17 -2.96
C GLU A 116 -12.76 24.03 -4.22
N HIS A 117 -12.55 22.97 -4.96
CA HIS A 117 -13.36 22.62 -6.12
C HIS A 117 -13.53 21.12 -6.19
N GLN A 118 -14.75 20.68 -6.40
CA GLN A 118 -15.12 19.29 -6.62
C GLN A 118 -16.04 19.22 -7.84
N ILE A 119 -15.75 18.33 -8.76
CA ILE A 119 -16.71 17.97 -9.81
C ILE A 119 -17.90 17.24 -9.19
N ASP A 120 -19.03 17.22 -9.88
CA ASP A 120 -20.22 16.50 -9.43
C ASP A 120 -19.88 15.04 -9.13
N ASP A 121 -20.39 14.56 -7.99
CA ASP A 121 -20.14 13.19 -7.54
C ASP A 121 -20.87 12.20 -8.45
N THR A 122 -20.10 11.43 -9.19
CA THR A 122 -20.61 10.36 -10.05
C THR A 122 -20.86 9.04 -9.31
N PHE A 123 -20.55 8.99 -7.99
CA PHE A 123 -20.70 7.79 -7.17
C PHE A 123 -22.04 7.67 -6.46
N ASN A 124 -22.96 8.62 -6.65
CA ASN A 124 -24.29 8.59 -6.01
C ASN A 124 -25.12 7.34 -6.37
N ASP A 125 -24.91 6.78 -7.56
CA ASP A 125 -25.62 5.60 -8.06
C ASP A 125 -24.86 4.28 -7.81
N VAL A 126 -23.69 4.34 -7.16
CA VAL A 126 -22.90 3.15 -6.86
C VAL A 126 -23.46 2.46 -5.60
N PRO A 127 -23.70 1.13 -5.63
CA PRO A 127 -24.15 0.38 -4.45
C PRO A 127 -23.21 0.58 -3.27
N LYS A 128 -23.77 0.69 -2.07
CA LYS A 128 -22.96 0.85 -0.85
C LYS A 128 -22.14 -0.43 -0.56
N PRO A 129 -20.97 -0.31 0.06
CA PRO A 129 -20.11 -1.45 0.27
C PRO A 129 -20.77 -2.59 1.07
N ASN A 130 -21.67 -2.27 2.00
CA ASN A 130 -22.38 -3.28 2.79
C ASN A 130 -23.44 -4.06 2.00
N ASP A 131 -23.86 -3.57 0.84
CA ASP A 131 -24.83 -4.22 -0.04
C ASP A 131 -24.14 -5.16 -1.06
N LEU A 132 -22.81 -5.19 -1.06
CA LEU A 132 -21.99 -6.00 -1.96
C LEU A 132 -21.30 -7.13 -1.20
N PRO A 133 -21.18 -8.34 -1.80
CA PRO A 133 -20.34 -9.39 -1.24
C PRO A 133 -18.88 -8.98 -1.28
N SER A 134 -18.06 -9.49 -0.37
CA SER A 134 -16.61 -9.30 -0.46
C SER A 134 -16.03 -10.15 -1.59
N ASP A 135 -14.98 -9.67 -2.23
CA ASP A 135 -14.25 -10.45 -3.24
C ASP A 135 -13.68 -11.76 -2.65
N TRP A 136 -13.44 -11.77 -1.35
CA TRP A 136 -13.04 -12.96 -0.61
C TRP A 136 -14.14 -14.03 -0.59
N ASP A 137 -15.39 -13.65 -0.25
CA ASP A 137 -16.51 -14.58 -0.24
C ASP A 137 -16.79 -15.13 -1.63
N LEU A 138 -16.77 -14.26 -2.66
CA LEU A 138 -16.94 -14.67 -4.05
C LEU A 138 -15.86 -15.67 -4.51
N ARG A 139 -14.59 -15.44 -4.12
CA ARG A 139 -13.50 -16.39 -4.43
C ARG A 139 -13.66 -17.71 -3.70
N LYS A 140 -14.06 -17.67 -2.43
CA LYS A 140 -14.30 -18.85 -1.62
C LYS A 140 -15.39 -19.74 -2.23
N ASP A 141 -16.48 -19.14 -2.68
CA ASP A 141 -17.57 -19.86 -3.35
C ASP A 141 -17.18 -20.42 -4.73
N ALA A 142 -16.28 -19.73 -5.42
CA ALA A 142 -15.80 -20.13 -6.74
C ALA A 142 -14.69 -21.20 -6.71
N ILE A 143 -13.97 -21.33 -5.60
CA ILE A 143 -12.73 -22.13 -5.53
C ILE A 143 -12.92 -23.60 -5.88
N ASP A 144 -14.07 -24.17 -5.53
CA ASP A 144 -14.37 -25.57 -5.84
C ASP A 144 -14.76 -25.78 -7.31
N LYS A 145 -15.19 -24.72 -7.98
CA LYS A 145 -15.56 -24.70 -9.39
C LYS A 145 -14.37 -24.43 -10.31
N MET A 146 -13.28 -23.86 -9.76
CA MET A 146 -12.10 -23.50 -10.56
C MET A 146 -11.30 -24.73 -10.96
N LYS A 147 -11.02 -24.86 -12.26
CA LYS A 147 -10.09 -25.84 -12.85
C LYS A 147 -8.64 -25.32 -12.79
N SER A 148 -8.20 -24.85 -11.63
CA SER A 148 -6.86 -24.27 -11.47
C SER A 148 -5.84 -25.33 -11.07
N GLN A 149 -4.63 -25.28 -11.66
CA GLN A 149 -3.48 -26.07 -11.24
C GLN A 149 -2.76 -25.46 -10.03
N ARG A 150 -3.13 -24.24 -9.62
CA ARG A 150 -2.55 -23.60 -8.43
C ARG A 150 -3.13 -24.20 -7.15
N PRO A 151 -2.35 -24.32 -6.07
CA PRO A 151 -2.85 -24.80 -4.78
C PRO A 151 -4.05 -23.96 -4.33
N LYS A 152 -5.18 -24.62 -3.97
CA LYS A 152 -6.38 -23.92 -3.47
C LYS A 152 -6.07 -23.02 -2.27
N SER A 153 -5.10 -23.39 -1.46
CA SER A 153 -4.66 -22.60 -0.29
C SER A 153 -4.17 -21.18 -0.63
N SER A 154 -3.59 -20.97 -1.83
CA SER A 154 -3.16 -19.64 -2.26
C SER A 154 -4.31 -18.67 -2.54
N PHE A 155 -5.50 -19.20 -2.79
CA PHE A 155 -6.74 -18.43 -3.00
C PHE A 155 -7.54 -18.23 -1.72
N LEU A 156 -7.25 -19.00 -0.66
CA LEU A 156 -7.97 -19.00 0.62
C LEU A 156 -7.28 -18.17 1.69
N ARG A 157 -6.25 -17.40 1.35
CA ARG A 157 -5.65 -16.45 2.28
C ARG A 157 -6.55 -15.24 2.44
N GLU A 158 -6.95 -14.95 3.66
CA GLU A 158 -7.64 -13.72 4.01
C GLU A 158 -6.74 -12.52 3.72
N GLN A 159 -7.29 -11.50 3.06
CA GLN A 159 -6.54 -10.35 2.60
C GLN A 159 -6.48 -9.28 3.69
N GLU A 160 -5.38 -8.59 3.76
CA GLU A 160 -5.15 -7.45 4.66
C GLU A 160 -6.04 -6.25 4.33
N ILE A 161 -6.41 -6.13 3.05
CA ILE A 161 -7.38 -5.14 2.54
C ILE A 161 -8.60 -5.91 2.02
N GLU A 162 -9.77 -5.66 2.63
CA GLU A 162 -11.04 -6.16 2.11
C GLU A 162 -11.43 -5.36 0.86
N MET A 163 -11.77 -6.06 -0.20
CA MET A 163 -12.25 -5.49 -1.47
C MET A 163 -13.67 -5.96 -1.75
N ARG A 164 -14.48 -5.04 -2.30
CA ARG A 164 -15.83 -5.31 -2.78
C ARG A 164 -16.00 -4.68 -4.14
N SER A 165 -16.01 -5.51 -5.17
CA SER A 165 -16.19 -5.06 -6.55
C SER A 165 -17.63 -4.68 -6.81
N VAL A 166 -17.86 -3.51 -7.42
CA VAL A 166 -19.21 -3.05 -7.81
C VAL A 166 -19.71 -3.87 -8.98
N GLN A 167 -18.85 -4.10 -9.99
CA GLN A 167 -19.17 -4.96 -11.10
C GLN A 167 -18.97 -6.43 -10.70
N HIS A 168 -19.97 -7.27 -11.02
CA HIS A 168 -19.90 -8.70 -10.73
C HIS A 168 -18.67 -9.33 -11.40
N VAL A 169 -17.92 -10.11 -10.64
CA VAL A 169 -16.76 -10.87 -11.14
C VAL A 169 -17.00 -12.35 -10.91
N ASP A 170 -17.26 -13.11 -11.98
CA ASP A 170 -17.26 -14.57 -11.91
C ASP A 170 -15.83 -15.09 -12.06
N TYR A 171 -15.21 -15.45 -10.93
CA TYR A 171 -13.85 -15.99 -10.91
C TYR A 171 -13.74 -17.40 -11.50
N ALA A 172 -14.85 -18.12 -11.63
CA ALA A 172 -14.88 -19.46 -12.22
C ALA A 172 -14.97 -19.41 -13.75
N ASN A 173 -15.71 -18.44 -14.29
CA ASN A 173 -15.92 -18.25 -15.72
C ASN A 173 -15.73 -16.78 -16.08
N PRO A 174 -14.47 -16.29 -16.18
CA PRO A 174 -14.19 -14.89 -16.47
C PRO A 174 -14.67 -14.52 -17.88
N GLU A 175 -15.52 -13.50 -17.96
CA GLU A 175 -16.00 -12.92 -19.20
C GLU A 175 -15.31 -11.63 -19.54
N LYS A 176 -15.37 -11.23 -20.82
CA LYS A 176 -14.89 -9.90 -21.24
C LYS A 176 -15.87 -8.83 -20.76
N ILE A 177 -15.37 -7.93 -19.95
CA ILE A 177 -16.12 -6.79 -19.41
C ILE A 177 -15.50 -5.48 -19.90
N ASP A 178 -16.18 -4.36 -19.68
CA ASP A 178 -15.64 -3.03 -19.92
C ASP A 178 -14.38 -2.81 -19.08
N PRO A 179 -13.41 -1.99 -19.55
CA PRO A 179 -12.14 -1.74 -18.85
C PRO A 179 -12.28 -0.79 -17.66
N VAL A 180 -13.48 -0.69 -17.07
CA VAL A 180 -13.79 0.10 -15.87
C VAL A 180 -14.16 -0.84 -14.76
N LYS A 181 -13.52 -0.66 -13.60
CA LYS A 181 -13.79 -1.45 -12.40
C LYS A 181 -13.81 -0.55 -11.18
N ASP A 182 -14.96 -0.45 -10.53
CA ASP A 182 -15.14 0.26 -9.28
C ASP A 182 -15.03 -0.74 -8.12
N ILE A 183 -14.24 -0.38 -7.12
CA ILE A 183 -13.96 -1.26 -5.99
C ILE A 183 -14.00 -0.45 -4.70
N TRP A 184 -14.82 -0.89 -3.76
CA TRP A 184 -14.72 -0.43 -2.37
C TRP A 184 -13.58 -1.18 -1.67
N MET A 185 -12.72 -0.45 -0.97
CA MET A 185 -11.62 -1.02 -0.22
C MET A 185 -11.64 -0.51 1.21
N ARG A 186 -11.33 -1.39 2.16
CA ARG A 186 -11.08 -1.01 3.55
C ARG A 186 -10.02 -1.93 4.17
N PRO A 187 -9.28 -1.47 5.19
CA PRO A 187 -8.43 -2.35 6.00
C PRO A 187 -9.27 -3.45 6.67
N ASN A 188 -8.75 -4.67 6.67
CA ASN A 188 -9.39 -5.81 7.32
C ASN A 188 -8.93 -5.90 8.79
N GLY A 189 -9.50 -5.04 9.61
CA GLY A 189 -9.22 -4.85 11.02
C GLY A 189 -9.13 -3.37 11.39
N GLU A 190 -8.82 -3.10 12.65
CA GLU A 190 -8.66 -1.73 13.14
C GLU A 190 -7.28 -1.16 12.77
N ILE A 191 -7.27 0.11 12.38
CA ILE A 191 -6.05 0.85 12.07
C ILE A 191 -5.95 2.10 12.94
N PRO A 192 -4.73 2.58 13.25
CA PRO A 192 -4.53 3.85 13.92
C PRO A 192 -5.14 5.01 13.13
N LYS A 193 -5.67 6.01 13.85
CA LYS A 193 -6.12 7.28 13.23
C LYS A 193 -4.92 8.18 12.96
N ASP A 194 -4.01 7.71 12.15
CA ASP A 194 -2.76 8.36 11.80
C ASP A 194 -2.69 8.54 10.29
N LEU A 195 -2.47 9.78 9.84
CA LEU A 195 -2.48 10.10 8.41
C LEU A 195 -1.34 9.40 7.67
N GLU A 196 -0.16 9.28 8.29
CA GLU A 196 1.01 8.62 7.70
C GLU A 196 0.69 7.15 7.39
N ILE A 197 0.07 6.45 8.35
CA ILE A 197 -0.36 5.05 8.18
C ILE A 197 -1.46 4.94 7.12
N ASN A 198 -2.46 5.82 7.16
CA ASN A 198 -3.54 5.80 6.17
C ASN A 198 -3.01 6.00 4.75
N GLN A 199 -2.06 6.93 4.55
CA GLN A 199 -1.44 7.15 3.26
C GLN A 199 -0.53 5.98 2.84
N ALA A 200 0.20 5.35 3.78
CA ALA A 200 1.01 4.18 3.49
C ALA A 200 0.17 2.97 3.04
N LEU A 201 -1.04 2.80 3.59
CA LEU A 201 -1.97 1.73 3.20
C LEU A 201 -2.64 1.94 1.84
N LEU A 202 -2.54 3.14 1.24
CA LEU A 202 -3.03 3.42 -0.12
C LEU A 202 -2.02 3.02 -1.21
N LEU A 203 -0.77 2.71 -0.84
CA LEU A 203 0.32 2.32 -1.74
C LEU A 203 0.47 0.81 -1.85
#